data_1ae8c3bd55ca5d63eb712da4fc3f059d
#
_entry.id   1ae8c3bd55ca5d63eb712da4fc3f059d
#
_cell.length_a   1.000
_cell.length_b   1.000
_cell.length_c   1.000
_cell.angle_alpha   90.00
_cell.angle_beta   90.00
_cell.angle_gamma   90.00
#
_symmetry.space_group_name_H-M   'P 1'
#
loop_
_entity.id
_entity.type
_entity.pdbx_description
1 polymer ?
#
loop_
_entity_poly.entity_id
_entity_poly.type
_entity_poly.pdbx_seq_one_letter_code
_entity_poly.pdbx_strand_id
1 'polypeptide(L)'
;MRACDSNLRADVPDTPDPRRRRAIAWLGALPVALALPARAELLGYPSHPLRLVVPAAEGSVFDAVARALATQLQQQIGRLADVDDRPAANGMAAGDLVARAPADSHTLLLQQTTFVVQPALEPAPYDPLRDFQPVAMVATLPLFLAVDARLPITTVTELIAQAHGESVSVNCGSDIIGTWSHLVAEQFVRDYAFHAPHVAVRGEAGLVQQVLAGRMAACFACYPSLSTGVSSGQLRLLGVTGSARSSFAPTTPTLRETGLAGFDYSAWVGAFMPARTPKPLLIRAATEFRRALASSDVIATLRAGGFEPEWSASDALAQAVRRDANHWQGLIRQVDLRVDTGE
;
A
#
# COMPACT_ATOMS: atom_id res chain seq x y z
N MET A 1 23.66 -95.83 -24.19
CA MET A 1 25.14 -95.89 -24.25
C MET A 1 25.71 -94.57 -23.75
N ARG A 2 26.45 -94.64 -22.64
CA ARG A 2 27.41 -93.69 -22.09
C ARG A 2 26.85 -92.23 -21.79
N ALA A 3 27.10 -91.58 -20.70
CA ALA A 3 27.75 -91.84 -19.41
C ALA A 3 27.69 -90.44 -18.76
N CYS A 4 27.22 -90.37 -17.57
CA CYS A 4 27.80 -89.79 -16.36
C CYS A 4 28.83 -88.65 -16.57
N ASP A 5 28.58 -87.48 -16.04
CA ASP A 5 29.47 -86.98 -14.97
C ASP A 5 28.86 -85.81 -14.20
N SER A 6 28.91 -85.95 -12.94
CA SER A 6 28.55 -85.00 -11.86
C SER A 6 29.67 -84.03 -11.65
N ASN A 7 29.33 -82.77 -11.40
CA ASN A 7 30.19 -81.94 -10.57
C ASN A 7 29.34 -80.89 -9.75
N LEU A 8 29.16 -81.28 -8.52
CA LEU A 8 28.76 -80.35 -7.42
C LEU A 8 29.85 -79.31 -7.23
N ARG A 9 29.50 -78.01 -7.38
CA ARG A 9 30.27 -76.92 -6.80
C ARG A 9 29.43 -76.29 -5.71
N ALA A 10 30.03 -76.28 -4.51
CA ALA A 10 29.51 -75.72 -3.29
C ALA A 10 29.34 -74.25 -3.41
N ASP A 11 28.18 -73.76 -2.98
CA ASP A 11 27.88 -72.31 -2.73
C ASP A 11 28.80 -71.81 -1.61
N VAL A 12 29.57 -70.79 -1.91
CA VAL A 12 30.28 -69.95 -0.93
C VAL A 12 29.39 -68.73 -0.63
N PRO A 13 29.01 -68.46 0.60
CA PRO A 13 28.21 -67.27 0.93
C PRO A 13 29.05 -65.99 0.75
N ASP A 14 28.51 -65.12 -0.06
CA ASP A 14 29.05 -63.78 -0.35
C ASP A 14 28.98 -62.91 0.92
N THR A 15 30.11 -62.76 1.57
CA THR A 15 30.21 -61.83 2.74
C THR A 15 30.29 -60.39 2.22
N PRO A 16 29.38 -59.49 2.60
CA PRO A 16 29.39 -58.14 2.11
C PRO A 16 30.59 -57.33 2.64
N ASP A 17 31.34 -56.74 1.70
CA ASP A 17 32.54 -55.93 1.90
C ASP A 17 32.29 -54.79 2.93
N PRO A 18 33.03 -54.73 4.03
CA PRO A 18 32.88 -53.73 5.08
C PRO A 18 33.19 -52.32 4.57
N ARG A 19 33.80 -52.14 3.41
CA ARG A 19 34.07 -50.83 2.79
C ARG A 19 32.80 -50.20 2.16
N ARG A 20 31.82 -51.00 1.74
CA ARG A 20 30.53 -50.46 1.25
C ARG A 20 29.62 -49.91 2.34
N ARG A 21 29.71 -50.39 3.56
CA ARG A 21 28.94 -49.89 4.71
C ARG A 21 29.40 -48.53 5.22
N ARG A 22 30.65 -48.12 4.97
CA ARG A 22 31.19 -46.82 5.37
C ARG A 22 30.83 -45.69 4.39
N ALA A 23 30.57 -46.00 3.12
CA ALA A 23 30.18 -45.00 2.11
C ALA A 23 28.73 -44.54 2.24
N ILE A 24 27.82 -45.40 2.75
CA ILE A 24 26.39 -45.07 2.93
C ILE A 24 26.14 -44.22 4.19
N ALA A 25 26.99 -44.30 5.20
CA ALA A 25 26.88 -43.55 6.43
C ALA A 25 27.23 -42.05 6.28
N TRP A 26 27.91 -41.63 5.19
CA TRP A 26 28.28 -40.24 4.94
C TRP A 26 27.32 -39.45 4.07
N LEU A 27 26.37 -40.13 3.38
CA LEU A 27 25.37 -39.47 2.53
C LEU A 27 24.11 -39.07 3.28
N GLY A 28 23.90 -39.50 4.52
CA GLY A 28 22.74 -39.15 5.35
C GLY A 28 22.90 -37.88 6.21
N ALA A 29 24.12 -37.32 6.32
CA ALA A 29 24.40 -36.22 7.22
C ALA A 29 24.42 -34.81 6.57
N LEU A 30 24.38 -34.75 5.22
CA LEU A 30 24.50 -33.47 4.51
C LEU A 30 23.24 -32.58 4.43
N PRO A 31 21.99 -33.07 4.48
CA PRO A 31 20.84 -32.15 4.38
C PRO A 31 20.44 -31.47 5.69
N VAL A 32 20.94 -31.90 6.85
CA VAL A 32 20.56 -31.32 8.15
C VAL A 32 21.37 -30.08 8.49
N ALA A 33 22.59 -29.93 7.98
CA ALA A 33 23.46 -28.80 8.29
C ALA A 33 23.08 -27.49 7.55
N LEU A 34 22.34 -27.57 6.42
CA LEU A 34 21.92 -26.40 5.63
C LEU A 34 20.58 -25.76 6.10
N ALA A 35 19.81 -26.47 6.93
CA ALA A 35 18.54 -25.96 7.45
C ALA A 35 18.67 -25.29 8.85
N LEU A 36 19.81 -25.42 9.51
CA LEU A 36 20.04 -24.89 10.85
C LEU A 36 20.20 -23.36 10.92
N PRO A 37 20.88 -22.65 9.99
CA PRO A 37 21.01 -21.19 10.08
C PRO A 37 19.67 -20.45 9.92
N ALA A 38 18.81 -20.87 9.00
CA ALA A 38 17.51 -20.23 8.80
C ALA A 38 16.55 -20.36 10.00
N ARG A 39 16.71 -21.42 10.78
CA ARG A 39 15.88 -21.67 11.98
C ARG A 39 16.41 -20.93 13.20
N ALA A 40 17.72 -20.71 13.26
CA ALA A 40 18.37 -19.92 14.32
C ALA A 40 18.07 -18.40 14.17
N GLU A 41 18.03 -17.89 12.92
CA GLU A 41 17.64 -16.51 12.63
C GLU A 41 16.20 -16.23 13.03
N LEU A 42 15.27 -17.18 12.86
CA LEU A 42 13.87 -17.04 13.27
C LEU A 42 13.70 -16.98 14.80
N LEU A 43 14.55 -17.65 15.56
CA LEU A 43 14.45 -17.66 17.03
C LEU A 43 14.97 -16.36 17.66
N GLY A 44 15.80 -15.61 16.96
CA GLY A 44 16.38 -14.33 17.41
C GLY A 44 15.81 -13.08 16.75
N TYR A 45 14.85 -13.20 15.85
CA TYR A 45 14.26 -12.04 15.16
C TYR A 45 13.27 -11.27 16.04
N PRO A 46 13.37 -9.93 16.09
CA PRO A 46 14.44 -9.12 15.54
C PRO A 46 15.71 -9.17 16.41
N SER A 47 16.87 -9.36 15.79
CA SER A 47 18.17 -9.44 16.46
C SER A 47 18.75 -8.06 16.80
N HIS A 48 18.35 -7.02 16.07
CA HIS A 48 18.73 -5.63 16.27
C HIS A 48 17.53 -4.68 16.01
N PRO A 49 17.65 -3.35 16.18
CA PRO A 49 16.54 -2.42 15.98
C PRO A 49 15.87 -2.53 14.62
N LEU A 50 14.54 -2.35 14.60
CA LEU A 50 13.77 -2.18 13.36
C LEU A 50 13.88 -0.74 12.89
N ARG A 51 13.87 -0.55 11.57
CA ARG A 51 13.87 0.76 10.91
C ARG A 51 12.66 0.85 9.98
N LEU A 52 11.72 1.72 10.30
CA LEU A 52 10.59 2.06 9.44
C LEU A 52 10.96 3.27 8.60
N VAL A 53 11.20 3.07 7.32
CA VAL A 53 11.50 4.14 6.36
C VAL A 53 10.19 4.65 5.78
N VAL A 54 10.00 5.97 5.79
CA VAL A 54 8.75 6.60 5.33
C VAL A 54 9.02 7.75 4.35
N PRO A 55 8.20 7.94 3.31
CA PRO A 55 8.36 8.99 2.30
C PRO A 55 7.74 10.32 2.76
N ALA A 56 7.97 10.71 4.00
CA ALA A 56 7.27 11.83 4.61
C ALA A 56 8.24 12.74 5.35
N ALA A 57 7.86 13.99 5.54
CA ALA A 57 8.58 14.90 6.41
C ALA A 57 8.23 14.63 7.87
N GLU A 58 9.18 14.84 8.75
CA GLU A 58 8.98 14.78 10.20
C GLU A 58 7.84 15.71 10.62
N GLY A 59 7.00 15.24 11.53
CA GLY A 59 5.81 15.96 12.01
C GLY A 59 4.61 15.93 11.07
N SER A 60 4.70 15.28 9.91
CA SER A 60 3.55 15.07 9.02
C SER A 60 2.58 14.02 9.59
N VAL A 61 1.35 14.00 9.05
CA VAL A 61 0.35 12.99 9.41
C VAL A 61 0.86 11.56 9.19
N PHE A 62 1.60 11.34 8.11
CA PHE A 62 2.11 10.02 7.77
C PHE A 62 3.29 9.61 8.69
N ASP A 63 4.13 10.56 9.08
CA ASP A 63 5.15 10.35 10.11
C ASP A 63 4.51 9.98 11.46
N ALA A 64 3.45 10.70 11.88
CA ALA A 64 2.74 10.37 13.12
C ALA A 64 2.21 8.93 13.13
N VAL A 65 1.66 8.45 12.00
CA VAL A 65 1.23 7.06 11.83
C VAL A 65 2.41 6.08 11.95
N ALA A 66 3.53 6.40 11.32
CA ALA A 66 4.73 5.57 11.37
C ALA A 66 5.29 5.48 12.79
N ARG A 67 5.33 6.59 13.53
CA ARG A 67 5.79 6.63 14.94
C ARG A 67 4.85 5.86 15.87
N ALA A 68 3.54 5.95 15.67
CA ALA A 68 2.58 5.15 16.45
C ALA A 68 2.79 3.65 16.21
N LEU A 69 2.98 3.23 14.95
CA LEU A 69 3.31 1.85 14.60
C LEU A 69 4.65 1.41 15.19
N ALA A 70 5.70 2.23 15.05
CA ALA A 70 7.02 1.95 15.60
C ALA A 70 6.99 1.76 17.12
N THR A 71 6.32 2.67 17.84
CA THR A 71 6.13 2.59 19.29
C THR A 71 5.44 1.28 19.68
N GLN A 72 4.37 0.92 19.00
CA GLN A 72 3.65 -0.32 19.28
C GLN A 72 4.47 -1.56 18.93
N LEU A 73 5.19 -1.56 17.81
CA LEU A 73 6.11 -2.64 17.44
C LEU A 73 7.21 -2.79 18.47
N GLN A 74 7.80 -1.70 18.94
CA GLN A 74 8.83 -1.72 19.99
C GLN A 74 8.32 -2.36 21.29
N GLN A 75 7.11 -1.98 21.74
CA GLN A 75 6.50 -2.52 22.96
C GLN A 75 6.26 -4.03 22.86
N GLN A 76 5.76 -4.51 21.73
CA GLN A 76 5.39 -5.93 21.59
C GLN A 76 6.56 -6.85 21.27
N ILE A 77 7.63 -6.31 20.68
CA ILE A 77 8.82 -7.08 20.27
C ILE A 77 9.95 -6.97 21.31
N GLY A 78 9.95 -5.92 22.12
CA GLY A 78 11.01 -5.65 23.10
C GLY A 78 12.34 -5.19 22.47
N ARG A 79 12.30 -4.63 21.27
CA ARG A 79 13.44 -4.06 20.53
C ARG A 79 13.07 -2.69 20.01
N LEU A 80 14.05 -1.80 19.94
CA LEU A 80 13.86 -0.47 19.37
C LEU A 80 13.29 -0.58 17.95
N ALA A 81 12.29 0.23 17.67
CA ALA A 81 11.77 0.46 16.32
C ALA A 81 11.84 1.96 16.06
N ASP A 82 12.64 2.36 15.08
CA ASP A 82 12.90 3.76 14.76
C ASP A 82 12.26 4.14 13.43
N VAL A 83 11.88 5.42 13.28
CA VAL A 83 11.30 5.99 12.06
C VAL A 83 12.36 6.81 11.36
N ASP A 84 12.54 6.57 10.08
CA ASP A 84 13.48 7.27 9.22
C ASP A 84 12.73 7.99 8.10
N ASP A 85 12.56 9.29 8.28
CA ASP A 85 11.83 10.17 7.37
C ASP A 85 12.66 10.52 6.14
N ARG A 86 12.14 10.19 4.94
CA ARG A 86 12.80 10.39 3.64
C ARG A 86 11.87 11.05 2.62
N PRO A 87 11.55 12.35 2.78
CA PRO A 87 10.62 13.06 1.90
C PRO A 87 11.19 13.40 0.53
N ALA A 88 12.50 13.26 0.32
CA ALA A 88 13.17 13.68 -0.91
C ALA A 88 12.67 12.92 -2.15
N ALA A 89 12.73 13.58 -3.31
CA ALA A 89 12.32 13.05 -4.61
C ALA A 89 10.86 12.50 -4.58
N ASN A 90 9.93 13.29 -4.07
CA ASN A 90 8.52 12.90 -3.94
C ASN A 90 8.32 11.56 -3.22
N GLY A 91 9.18 11.24 -2.23
CA GLY A 91 9.16 9.99 -1.48
C GLY A 91 9.91 8.83 -2.15
N MET A 92 10.44 8.99 -3.34
CA MET A 92 11.22 7.92 -4.02
C MET A 92 12.52 7.58 -3.30
N ALA A 93 13.12 8.53 -2.55
CA ALA A 93 14.31 8.27 -1.76
C ALA A 93 14.10 7.19 -0.68
N ALA A 94 12.89 7.11 -0.11
CA ALA A 94 12.52 6.05 0.83
C ALA A 94 12.51 4.67 0.13
N GLY A 95 11.89 4.59 -1.04
CA GLY A 95 11.84 3.38 -1.85
C GLY A 95 13.24 2.91 -2.26
N ASP A 96 14.08 3.80 -2.80
CA ASP A 96 15.45 3.48 -3.21
C ASP A 96 16.29 2.92 -2.05
N LEU A 97 16.20 3.55 -0.88
CA LEU A 97 16.91 3.09 0.31
C LEU A 97 16.53 1.65 0.68
N VAL A 98 15.22 1.34 0.72
CA VAL A 98 14.75 0.02 1.14
C VAL A 98 14.99 -1.03 0.05
N ALA A 99 14.85 -0.70 -1.23
CA ALA A 99 15.17 -1.62 -2.32
C ALA A 99 16.60 -2.18 -2.25
N ARG A 100 17.53 -1.36 -1.73
CA ARG A 100 18.96 -1.72 -1.57
C ARG A 100 19.32 -2.23 -0.18
N ALA A 101 18.38 -2.22 0.77
CA ALA A 101 18.64 -2.67 2.14
C ALA A 101 18.91 -4.19 2.20
N PRO A 102 19.60 -4.65 3.25
CA PRO A 102 19.72 -6.09 3.51
C PRO A 102 18.35 -6.75 3.64
N ALA A 103 18.22 -7.96 3.12
CA ALA A 103 16.98 -8.73 3.15
C ALA A 103 16.80 -9.51 4.46
N ASP A 104 17.14 -8.87 5.59
CA ASP A 104 17.14 -9.42 6.94
C ASP A 104 15.88 -9.05 7.75
N SER A 105 14.94 -8.36 7.11
CA SER A 105 13.67 -7.86 7.64
C SER A 105 13.75 -6.82 8.76
N HIS A 106 14.90 -6.18 8.96
CA HIS A 106 15.03 -5.08 9.93
C HIS A 106 14.78 -3.70 9.34
N THR A 107 14.82 -3.58 8.01
CA THR A 107 14.45 -2.34 7.30
C THR A 107 13.16 -2.56 6.54
N LEU A 108 12.13 -1.80 6.91
CA LEU A 108 10.80 -1.84 6.31
C LEU A 108 10.48 -0.49 5.68
N LEU A 109 9.76 -0.53 4.58
CA LEU A 109 9.20 0.66 3.92
C LEU A 109 7.72 0.75 4.28
N LEU A 110 7.27 1.88 4.78
CA LEU A 110 5.85 2.21 4.87
C LEU A 110 5.50 3.16 3.71
N GLN A 111 4.55 2.78 2.86
CA GLN A 111 4.22 3.51 1.65
C GLN A 111 2.73 3.53 1.36
N GLN A 112 2.31 4.46 0.48
CA GLN A 112 0.93 4.66 0.02
C GLN A 112 0.82 4.34 -1.48
N THR A 113 -0.40 4.39 -2.02
CA THR A 113 -0.69 4.15 -3.44
C THR A 113 0.20 4.96 -4.39
N THR A 114 0.65 6.15 -4.01
CA THR A 114 1.60 6.96 -4.80
C THR A 114 2.92 6.25 -5.10
N PHE A 115 3.29 5.25 -4.31
CA PHE A 115 4.44 4.38 -4.55
C PHE A 115 4.46 3.72 -5.94
N VAL A 116 3.30 3.36 -6.46
CA VAL A 116 3.16 2.76 -7.80
C VAL A 116 2.85 3.80 -8.89
N VAL A 117 2.51 5.01 -8.48
CA VAL A 117 2.18 6.14 -9.37
C VAL A 117 3.44 6.90 -9.78
N GLN A 118 4.30 7.23 -8.82
CA GLN A 118 5.50 8.05 -9.06
C GLN A 118 6.39 7.52 -10.20
N PRO A 119 6.67 6.22 -10.32
CA PRO A 119 7.47 5.70 -11.44
C PRO A 119 6.86 5.88 -12.83
N ALA A 120 5.57 6.23 -12.91
CA ALA A 120 4.92 6.54 -14.18
C ALA A 120 4.98 8.04 -14.52
N LEU A 121 5.20 8.90 -13.53
CA LEU A 121 5.29 10.35 -13.69
C LEU A 121 6.74 10.79 -13.96
N GLU A 122 7.71 10.14 -13.32
CA GLU A 122 9.13 10.47 -13.42
C GLU A 122 10.00 9.22 -13.23
N PRO A 123 11.24 9.18 -13.77
CA PRO A 123 12.12 8.03 -13.62
C PRO A 123 12.40 7.69 -12.15
N ALA A 124 12.04 6.48 -11.73
CA ALA A 124 12.28 5.98 -10.38
C ALA A 124 13.52 5.08 -10.32
N PRO A 125 14.29 5.10 -9.22
CA PRO A 125 15.47 4.25 -9.03
C PRO A 125 15.12 2.82 -8.61
N TYR A 126 13.84 2.45 -8.56
CA TYR A 126 13.33 1.13 -8.18
C TYR A 126 12.09 0.74 -9.01
N ASP A 127 11.78 -0.54 -9.01
CA ASP A 127 10.55 -1.10 -9.54
C ASP A 127 9.65 -1.57 -8.37
N PRO A 128 8.47 -0.94 -8.13
CA PRO A 128 7.61 -1.28 -7.00
C PRO A 128 7.07 -2.72 -7.03
N LEU A 129 7.04 -3.37 -8.20
CA LEU A 129 6.54 -4.73 -8.36
C LEU A 129 7.63 -5.80 -8.23
N ARG A 130 8.91 -5.45 -8.41
CA ARG A 130 10.04 -6.38 -8.49
C ARG A 130 10.99 -6.29 -7.32
N ASP A 131 11.19 -5.08 -6.77
CA ASP A 131 12.23 -4.82 -5.79
C ASP A 131 11.74 -4.93 -4.35
N PHE A 132 10.41 -5.18 -4.16
CA PHE A 132 9.79 -5.26 -2.84
C PHE A 132 8.88 -6.48 -2.70
N GLN A 133 8.76 -6.93 -1.44
CA GLN A 133 7.73 -7.85 -1.01
C GLN A 133 6.73 -7.12 -0.10
N PRO A 134 5.43 -7.12 -0.43
CA PRO A 134 4.40 -6.65 0.48
C PRO A 134 4.38 -7.45 1.78
N VAL A 135 4.28 -6.78 2.91
CA VAL A 135 4.17 -7.39 4.25
C VAL A 135 2.73 -7.43 4.71
N ALA A 136 2.10 -6.28 4.79
CA ALA A 136 0.73 -6.12 5.24
C ALA A 136 0.15 -4.79 4.76
N MET A 137 -1.14 -4.76 4.50
CA MET A 137 -1.91 -3.52 4.45
C MET A 137 -2.11 -3.00 5.88
N VAL A 138 -2.00 -1.71 6.05
CA VAL A 138 -2.06 -1.03 7.35
C VAL A 138 -3.35 -0.22 7.47
N ALA A 139 -3.73 0.44 6.38
CA ALA A 139 -4.90 1.29 6.34
C ALA A 139 -5.32 1.55 4.89
N THR A 140 -6.54 2.08 4.72
CA THR A 140 -6.98 2.71 3.49
C THR A 140 -7.23 4.20 3.70
N LEU A 141 -7.19 4.98 2.62
CA LEU A 141 -7.45 6.41 2.63
C LEU A 141 -8.60 6.72 1.65
N PRO A 142 -9.85 6.73 2.14
CA PRO A 142 -10.99 7.10 1.33
C PRO A 142 -11.00 8.61 1.07
N LEU A 143 -11.46 9.01 -0.12
CA LEU A 143 -11.75 10.40 -0.44
C LEU A 143 -13.26 10.63 -0.49
N PHE A 144 -13.67 11.81 -0.10
CA PHE A 144 -15.06 12.24 -0.18
C PHE A 144 -15.22 13.23 -1.32
N LEU A 145 -16.25 13.03 -2.14
CA LEU A 145 -16.72 13.99 -3.09
C LEU A 145 -17.62 14.99 -2.36
N ALA A 146 -17.15 16.22 -2.25
CA ALA A 146 -17.84 17.29 -1.53
C ALA A 146 -18.20 18.46 -2.46
N VAL A 147 -19.33 19.09 -2.18
CA VAL A 147 -19.82 20.31 -2.84
C VAL A 147 -20.19 21.37 -1.82
N ASP A 148 -20.27 22.62 -2.25
CA ASP A 148 -20.87 23.68 -1.43
C ASP A 148 -22.36 23.36 -1.19
N ALA A 149 -22.78 23.36 0.07
CA ALA A 149 -24.17 23.03 0.44
C ALA A 149 -25.21 24.04 -0.08
N ARG A 150 -24.77 25.25 -0.50
CA ARG A 150 -25.64 26.26 -1.12
C ARG A 150 -26.02 25.90 -2.56
N LEU A 151 -25.26 25.02 -3.20
CA LEU A 151 -25.60 24.58 -4.57
C LEU A 151 -26.84 23.65 -4.55
N PRO A 152 -27.68 23.72 -5.57
CA PRO A 152 -28.83 22.84 -5.72
C PRO A 152 -28.39 21.45 -6.22
N ILE A 153 -27.35 20.90 -5.58
CA ILE A 153 -26.75 19.61 -5.89
C ILE A 153 -26.78 18.78 -4.61
N THR A 154 -27.58 17.72 -4.65
CA THR A 154 -27.78 16.83 -3.48
C THR A 154 -27.32 15.41 -3.76
N THR A 155 -27.09 15.07 -5.03
CA THR A 155 -26.64 13.76 -5.50
C THR A 155 -25.50 13.85 -6.50
N VAL A 156 -24.75 12.77 -6.66
CA VAL A 156 -23.70 12.70 -7.67
C VAL A 156 -24.27 12.78 -9.09
N THR A 157 -25.46 12.21 -9.32
CA THR A 157 -26.15 12.28 -10.60
C THR A 157 -26.49 13.74 -11.00
N GLU A 158 -26.94 14.54 -10.02
CA GLU A 158 -27.20 15.98 -10.26
C GLU A 158 -25.91 16.75 -10.57
N LEU A 159 -24.80 16.43 -9.88
CA LEU A 159 -23.50 17.04 -10.16
C LEU A 159 -23.06 16.75 -11.60
N ILE A 160 -23.14 15.48 -12.03
CA ILE A 160 -22.80 15.04 -13.40
C ILE A 160 -23.72 15.73 -14.43
N ALA A 161 -25.04 15.77 -14.17
CA ALA A 161 -25.98 16.42 -15.06
C ALA A 161 -25.69 17.92 -15.23
N GLN A 162 -25.32 18.61 -14.15
CA GLN A 162 -24.91 20.03 -14.22
C GLN A 162 -23.58 20.22 -14.98
N ALA A 163 -22.63 19.27 -14.82
CA ALA A 163 -21.35 19.32 -15.53
C ALA A 163 -21.49 19.17 -17.06
N HIS A 164 -22.57 18.55 -17.52
CA HIS A 164 -22.91 18.42 -18.95
C HIS A 164 -23.76 19.60 -19.48
N GLY A 165 -24.23 20.47 -18.58
CA GLY A 165 -25.04 21.64 -18.96
C GLY A 165 -24.17 22.79 -19.48
N GLU A 166 -24.74 23.57 -20.43
CA GLU A 166 -24.05 24.73 -20.98
C GLU A 166 -24.01 25.95 -20.03
N SER A 167 -24.84 25.93 -18.98
CA SER A 167 -25.14 27.15 -18.18
C SER A 167 -24.16 27.42 -17.05
N VAL A 168 -23.42 26.43 -16.54
CA VAL A 168 -22.47 26.58 -15.44
C VAL A 168 -21.25 25.67 -15.70
N SER A 169 -20.06 26.27 -15.70
CA SER A 169 -18.83 25.49 -15.72
C SER A 169 -18.65 24.78 -14.37
N VAL A 170 -19.03 23.51 -14.30
CA VAL A 170 -18.83 22.67 -13.11
C VAL A 170 -17.42 22.08 -13.18
N ASN A 171 -16.48 22.71 -12.46
CA ASN A 171 -15.12 22.22 -12.31
C ASN A 171 -14.98 21.35 -11.06
N CYS A 172 -14.13 20.35 -11.13
CA CYS A 172 -13.74 19.49 -10.01
C CYS A 172 -12.30 19.79 -9.62
N GLY A 173 -12.07 20.01 -8.34
CA GLY A 173 -10.73 20.29 -7.83
C GLY A 173 -10.13 19.13 -7.04
N SER A 174 -8.81 19.12 -6.96
CA SER A 174 -8.02 18.26 -6.09
C SER A 174 -6.77 18.94 -5.57
N ASP A 175 -5.99 18.23 -4.76
CA ASP A 175 -4.64 18.65 -4.38
C ASP A 175 -3.69 18.59 -5.60
N ILE A 176 -2.42 18.89 -5.39
CA ILE A 176 -1.40 19.01 -6.43
C ILE A 176 -1.31 17.76 -7.35
N ILE A 177 -0.79 17.98 -8.55
CA ILE A 177 -0.59 16.95 -9.57
C ILE A 177 0.19 15.75 -9.01
N GLY A 178 -0.29 14.54 -9.29
CA GLY A 178 0.32 13.27 -8.88
C GLY A 178 -0.10 12.79 -7.49
N THR A 179 -0.89 13.56 -6.73
CA THR A 179 -1.48 13.09 -5.47
C THR A 179 -2.64 12.13 -5.71
N TRP A 180 -3.03 11.41 -4.66
CA TRP A 180 -4.16 10.51 -4.72
C TRP A 180 -5.46 11.21 -5.12
N SER A 181 -5.76 12.35 -4.50
CA SER A 181 -6.97 13.12 -4.82
C SER A 181 -6.96 13.64 -6.25
N HIS A 182 -5.79 14.00 -6.79
CA HIS A 182 -5.66 14.40 -8.19
C HIS A 182 -6.01 13.26 -9.15
N LEU A 183 -5.45 12.08 -8.96
CA LEU A 183 -5.72 10.93 -9.84
C LEU A 183 -7.19 10.52 -9.84
N VAL A 184 -7.81 10.55 -8.66
CA VAL A 184 -9.23 10.23 -8.51
C VAL A 184 -10.11 11.29 -9.18
N ALA A 185 -9.77 12.56 -9.04
CA ALA A 185 -10.52 13.65 -9.69
C ALA A 185 -10.38 13.60 -11.22
N GLU A 186 -9.18 13.34 -11.75
CA GLU A 186 -8.95 13.15 -13.18
C GLU A 186 -9.74 11.96 -13.73
N GLN A 187 -9.73 10.83 -13.02
CA GLN A 187 -10.53 9.67 -13.41
C GLN A 187 -12.03 10.01 -13.44
N PHE A 188 -12.51 10.74 -12.43
CA PHE A 188 -13.91 11.12 -12.33
C PHE A 188 -14.33 12.07 -13.45
N VAL A 189 -13.56 13.13 -13.70
CA VAL A 189 -13.80 14.10 -14.77
C VAL A 189 -13.85 13.41 -16.14
N ARG A 190 -12.96 12.45 -16.35
CA ARG A 190 -12.87 11.68 -17.60
C ARG A 190 -14.03 10.71 -17.79
N ASP A 191 -14.31 9.88 -16.78
CA ASP A 191 -15.34 8.83 -16.89
C ASP A 191 -16.73 9.41 -17.09
N TYR A 192 -16.96 10.60 -16.55
CA TYR A 192 -18.26 11.29 -16.62
C TYR A 192 -18.24 12.51 -17.53
N ALA A 193 -17.22 12.65 -18.36
CA ALA A 193 -17.12 13.63 -19.45
C ALA A 193 -17.45 15.06 -19.02
N PHE A 194 -16.87 15.52 -17.94
CA PHE A 194 -17.00 16.93 -17.53
C PHE A 194 -16.41 17.85 -18.60
N HIS A 195 -17.14 18.89 -18.98
CA HIS A 195 -16.66 19.87 -19.95
C HIS A 195 -15.66 20.87 -19.35
N ALA A 196 -15.64 21.01 -18.04
CA ALA A 196 -14.72 21.88 -17.33
C ALA A 196 -13.41 21.17 -17.00
N PRO A 197 -12.27 21.87 -17.09
CA PRO A 197 -10.99 21.28 -16.72
C PRO A 197 -10.94 20.96 -15.24
N HIS A 198 -10.20 19.90 -14.90
CA HIS A 198 -9.76 19.67 -13.55
C HIS A 198 -8.80 20.79 -13.10
N VAL A 199 -8.88 21.19 -11.82
CA VAL A 199 -8.04 22.23 -11.24
C VAL A 199 -7.30 21.68 -10.02
N ALA A 200 -5.96 21.65 -10.09
CA ALA A 200 -5.12 21.31 -8.96
C ALA A 200 -4.83 22.53 -8.08
N VAL A 201 -4.98 22.38 -6.77
CA VAL A 201 -4.74 23.42 -5.77
C VAL A 201 -3.79 22.89 -4.70
N ARG A 202 -2.79 23.68 -4.34
CA ARG A 202 -1.83 23.26 -3.31
C ARG A 202 -2.51 23.18 -1.93
N GLY A 203 -2.60 21.96 -1.41
CA GLY A 203 -3.13 21.63 -0.09
C GLY A 203 -4.65 21.55 -0.03
N GLU A 204 -5.18 20.53 0.61
CA GLU A 204 -6.62 20.27 0.72
C GLU A 204 -7.38 21.42 1.43
N ALA A 205 -6.75 22.11 2.39
CA ALA A 205 -7.37 23.28 3.03
C ALA A 205 -7.63 24.41 2.03
N GLY A 206 -6.69 24.67 1.13
CA GLY A 206 -6.86 25.63 0.04
C GLY A 206 -7.97 25.19 -0.93
N LEU A 207 -8.03 23.93 -1.24
CA LEU A 207 -9.05 23.32 -2.09
C LEU A 207 -10.48 23.54 -1.51
N VAL A 208 -10.67 23.25 -0.22
CA VAL A 208 -11.95 23.49 0.47
C VAL A 208 -12.36 24.97 0.41
N GLN A 209 -11.41 25.89 0.60
CA GLN A 209 -11.68 27.33 0.47
C GLN A 209 -12.12 27.73 -0.95
N GLN A 210 -11.59 27.10 -2.00
CA GLN A 210 -12.02 27.36 -3.37
C GLN A 210 -13.47 26.90 -3.61
N VAL A 211 -13.87 25.75 -3.03
CA VAL A 211 -15.26 25.26 -3.10
C VAL A 211 -16.19 26.24 -2.36
N LEU A 212 -15.87 26.64 -1.13
CA LEU A 212 -16.68 27.56 -0.33
C LEU A 212 -16.76 28.96 -0.93
N ALA A 213 -15.73 29.38 -1.68
CA ALA A 213 -15.73 30.65 -2.42
C ALA A 213 -16.50 30.58 -3.75
N GLY A 214 -17.08 29.43 -4.11
CA GLY A 214 -17.81 29.23 -5.36
C GLY A 214 -16.93 29.21 -6.62
N ARG A 215 -15.61 29.07 -6.47
CA ARG A 215 -14.68 28.98 -7.60
C ARG A 215 -14.52 27.55 -8.13
N MET A 216 -14.93 26.57 -7.33
CA MET A 216 -15.04 25.17 -7.69
C MET A 216 -16.42 24.65 -7.27
N ALA A 217 -17.01 23.81 -8.10
CA ALA A 217 -18.30 23.21 -7.79
C ALA A 217 -18.15 22.01 -6.86
N ALA A 218 -17.10 21.21 -7.04
CA ALA A 218 -16.84 19.99 -6.29
C ALA A 218 -15.36 19.78 -6.03
N CYS A 219 -15.03 18.96 -5.03
CA CYS A 219 -13.66 18.50 -4.78
C CYS A 219 -13.63 17.08 -4.23
N PHE A 220 -12.49 16.39 -4.47
CA PHE A 220 -12.12 15.18 -3.76
C PHE A 220 -11.09 15.50 -2.67
N ALA A 221 -11.42 15.21 -1.41
CA ALA A 221 -10.53 15.45 -0.29
C ALA A 221 -10.74 14.40 0.82
N CYS A 222 -9.75 14.28 1.72
CA CYS A 222 -9.84 13.47 2.92
C CYS A 222 -10.81 14.07 3.95
N TYR A 223 -11.44 13.22 4.76
CA TYR A 223 -12.44 13.67 5.75
C TYR A 223 -11.92 14.76 6.72
N PRO A 224 -10.71 14.68 7.29
CA PRO A 224 -10.22 15.72 8.19
C PRO A 224 -10.27 17.13 7.61
N SER A 225 -9.96 17.28 6.32
CA SER A 225 -9.97 18.58 5.63
C SER A 225 -11.40 19.10 5.38
N LEU A 226 -12.38 18.21 5.31
CA LEU A 226 -13.80 18.54 5.07
C LEU A 226 -14.62 18.69 6.35
N SER A 227 -14.16 18.11 7.45
CA SER A 227 -14.94 17.89 8.69
C SER A 227 -15.58 19.17 9.25
N THR A 228 -14.85 20.28 9.28
CA THR A 228 -15.37 21.58 9.75
C THR A 228 -16.47 22.09 8.82
N GLY A 229 -16.30 22.02 7.52
CA GLY A 229 -17.31 22.44 6.54
C GLY A 229 -18.57 21.57 6.59
N VAL A 230 -18.40 20.26 6.79
CA VAL A 230 -19.52 19.32 6.93
C VAL A 230 -20.27 19.55 8.23
N SER A 231 -19.58 19.68 9.36
CA SER A 231 -20.22 19.90 10.68
C SER A 231 -20.92 21.24 10.79
N SER A 232 -20.44 22.28 10.10
CA SER A 232 -21.08 23.58 10.01
C SER A 232 -22.20 23.66 8.97
N GLY A 233 -22.42 22.59 8.18
CA GLY A 233 -23.42 22.58 7.11
C GLY A 233 -23.04 23.40 5.86
N GLN A 234 -21.78 23.83 5.75
CA GLN A 234 -21.29 24.58 4.58
C GLN A 234 -20.92 23.66 3.42
N LEU A 235 -20.51 22.43 3.71
CA LEU A 235 -20.25 21.40 2.72
C LEU A 235 -21.25 20.25 2.79
N ARG A 236 -21.57 19.69 1.64
CA ARG A 236 -22.36 18.47 1.50
C ARG A 236 -21.49 17.40 0.88
N LEU A 237 -21.46 16.21 1.52
CA LEU A 237 -20.82 15.02 0.98
C LEU A 237 -21.80 14.30 0.04
N LEU A 238 -21.42 14.09 -1.21
CA LEU A 238 -22.23 13.40 -2.20
C LEU A 238 -21.93 11.90 -2.25
N GLY A 239 -20.69 11.52 -1.91
CA GLY A 239 -20.26 10.13 -1.91
C GLY A 239 -18.86 9.97 -1.38
N VAL A 240 -18.47 8.73 -1.12
CA VAL A 240 -17.12 8.35 -0.70
C VAL A 240 -16.55 7.33 -1.67
N THR A 241 -15.25 7.43 -1.95
CA THR A 241 -14.54 6.42 -2.73
C THR A 241 -14.36 5.13 -1.92
N GLY A 242 -14.00 4.05 -2.61
CA GLY A 242 -13.80 2.74 -1.98
C GLY A 242 -15.04 1.86 -2.04
N SER A 243 -14.84 0.59 -1.64
CA SER A 243 -15.86 -0.47 -1.77
C SER A 243 -16.90 -0.48 -0.66
N ALA A 244 -16.66 0.24 0.43
CA ALA A 244 -17.52 0.34 1.60
C ALA A 244 -17.66 1.80 2.06
N ARG A 245 -18.75 2.08 2.79
CA ARG A 245 -18.94 3.38 3.43
C ARG A 245 -17.90 3.62 4.50
N SER A 246 -17.46 4.88 4.63
CA SER A 246 -16.44 5.26 5.59
C SER A 246 -17.01 5.41 7.01
N SER A 247 -16.23 5.01 8.02
CA SER A 247 -16.56 5.22 9.43
C SER A 247 -16.57 6.70 9.83
N PHE A 248 -15.94 7.57 9.05
CA PHE A 248 -15.95 9.02 9.26
C PHE A 248 -17.30 9.67 8.96
N ALA A 249 -18.03 9.15 7.97
CA ALA A 249 -19.35 9.64 7.57
C ALA A 249 -20.23 8.45 7.12
N PRO A 250 -20.73 7.62 8.04
CA PRO A 250 -21.37 6.35 7.71
C PRO A 250 -22.71 6.49 6.97
N THR A 251 -23.31 7.66 6.99
CA THR A 251 -24.52 7.98 6.22
C THR A 251 -24.22 8.35 4.77
N THR A 252 -22.98 8.71 4.43
CA THR A 252 -22.58 9.04 3.06
C THR A 252 -22.44 7.74 2.26
N PRO A 253 -23.15 7.61 1.12
CA PRO A 253 -23.05 6.42 0.28
C PRO A 253 -21.69 6.32 -0.38
N THR A 254 -21.27 5.13 -0.78
CA THR A 254 -20.14 4.99 -1.69
C THR A 254 -20.52 5.51 -3.08
N LEU A 255 -19.55 6.00 -3.86
CA LEU A 255 -19.80 6.41 -5.23
C LEU A 255 -20.39 5.27 -6.07
N ARG A 256 -20.01 4.03 -5.78
CA ARG A 256 -20.59 2.84 -6.39
C ARG A 256 -22.08 2.67 -6.04
N GLU A 257 -22.50 2.91 -4.79
CA GLU A 257 -23.91 2.88 -4.38
C GLU A 257 -24.75 3.98 -5.08
N THR A 258 -24.13 5.07 -5.50
CA THR A 258 -24.82 6.15 -6.25
C THR A 258 -24.95 5.88 -7.75
N GLY A 259 -24.57 4.68 -8.20
CA GLY A 259 -24.69 4.27 -9.61
C GLY A 259 -23.40 4.34 -10.41
N LEU A 260 -22.28 4.77 -9.81
CA LEU A 260 -20.97 4.81 -10.45
C LEU A 260 -20.26 3.45 -10.29
N ALA A 261 -20.75 2.43 -10.97
CA ALA A 261 -20.43 1.01 -10.71
C ALA A 261 -18.93 0.66 -10.75
N GLY A 262 -18.12 1.38 -11.52
CA GLY A 262 -16.68 1.18 -11.63
C GLY A 262 -15.83 2.07 -10.71
N PHE A 263 -16.46 2.91 -9.90
CA PHE A 263 -15.76 3.93 -9.13
C PHE A 263 -15.60 3.51 -7.66
N ASP A 264 -14.72 2.55 -7.40
CA ASP A 264 -14.45 2.00 -6.06
C ASP A 264 -12.97 2.17 -5.64
N TYR A 265 -12.35 3.26 -6.04
CA TYR A 265 -10.94 3.54 -5.76
C TYR A 265 -10.71 3.90 -4.29
N SER A 266 -9.70 3.29 -3.67
CA SER A 266 -9.23 3.67 -2.34
C SER A 266 -7.71 3.57 -2.29
N ALA A 267 -7.05 4.61 -1.82
CA ALA A 267 -5.62 4.50 -1.56
C ALA A 267 -5.39 3.53 -0.39
N TRP A 268 -4.29 2.82 -0.47
CA TRP A 268 -3.82 1.94 0.60
C TRP A 268 -2.55 2.52 1.23
N VAL A 269 -2.34 2.17 2.49
CA VAL A 269 -1.06 2.26 3.19
C VAL A 269 -0.57 0.84 3.40
N GLY A 270 0.64 0.55 2.96
CA GLY A 270 1.23 -0.78 3.04
C GLY A 270 2.64 -0.75 3.61
N ALA A 271 2.98 -1.84 4.31
CA ALA A 271 4.35 -2.12 4.73
C ALA A 271 5.01 -3.08 3.73
N PHE A 272 6.28 -2.81 3.41
CA PHE A 272 7.06 -3.56 2.42
C PHE A 272 8.45 -3.88 2.97
N MET A 273 9.06 -4.92 2.40
CA MET A 273 10.45 -5.31 2.64
C MET A 273 11.18 -5.49 1.30
N PRO A 274 12.53 -5.56 1.30
CA PRO A 274 13.28 -5.92 0.09
C PRO A 274 12.81 -7.24 -0.52
N ALA A 275 12.79 -7.35 -1.85
CA ALA A 275 12.26 -8.51 -2.59
C ALA A 275 12.89 -9.85 -2.19
N ARG A 276 14.15 -9.85 -1.71
CA ARG A 276 14.89 -11.07 -1.34
C ARG A 276 14.66 -11.51 0.11
N THR A 277 13.78 -10.84 0.86
CA THR A 277 13.51 -11.19 2.26
C THR A 277 12.95 -12.61 2.37
N PRO A 278 13.50 -13.48 3.20
CA PRO A 278 13.03 -14.84 3.38
C PRO A 278 11.56 -14.90 3.85
N LYS A 279 10.77 -15.78 3.24
CA LYS A 279 9.31 -15.91 3.54
C LYS A 279 8.98 -16.08 5.02
N PRO A 280 9.75 -16.82 5.85
CA PRO A 280 9.47 -16.90 7.27
C PRO A 280 9.57 -15.57 8.02
N LEU A 281 10.50 -14.70 7.64
CA LEU A 281 10.66 -13.36 8.21
C LEU A 281 9.52 -12.44 7.79
N LEU A 282 9.08 -12.54 6.54
CA LEU A 282 7.90 -11.82 6.04
C LEU A 282 6.64 -12.17 6.85
N ILE A 283 6.39 -13.46 7.09
CA ILE A 283 5.24 -13.94 7.88
C ILE A 283 5.32 -13.43 9.32
N ARG A 284 6.51 -13.44 9.91
CA ARG A 284 6.72 -12.93 11.27
C ARG A 284 6.42 -11.44 11.34
N ALA A 285 6.96 -10.64 10.43
CA ALA A 285 6.69 -9.22 10.37
C ALA A 285 5.19 -8.92 10.17
N ALA A 286 4.53 -9.61 9.23
CA ALA A 286 3.09 -9.46 9.02
C ALA A 286 2.28 -9.73 10.29
N THR A 287 2.70 -10.72 11.10
CA THR A 287 2.08 -11.03 12.39
C THR A 287 2.24 -9.88 13.39
N GLU A 288 3.43 -9.27 13.44
CA GLU A 288 3.66 -8.13 14.35
C GLU A 288 2.89 -6.89 13.91
N PHE A 289 2.80 -6.59 12.60
CA PHE A 289 1.94 -5.52 12.09
C PHE A 289 0.46 -5.75 12.43
N ARG A 290 -0.04 -6.98 12.28
CA ARG A 290 -1.41 -7.33 12.66
C ARG A 290 -1.69 -7.02 14.13
N ARG A 291 -0.75 -7.36 15.01
CA ARG A 291 -0.86 -7.06 16.45
C ARG A 291 -0.82 -5.56 16.73
N ALA A 292 0.09 -4.84 16.05
CA ALA A 292 0.21 -3.39 16.21
C ALA A 292 -1.07 -2.66 15.79
N LEU A 293 -1.72 -3.10 14.71
CA LEU A 293 -2.98 -2.52 14.22
C LEU A 293 -4.19 -2.82 15.12
N ALA A 294 -4.07 -3.70 16.10
CA ALA A 294 -5.09 -3.92 17.12
C ALA A 294 -4.97 -2.93 18.31
N SER A 295 -3.92 -2.12 18.37
CA SER A 295 -3.71 -1.12 19.41
C SER A 295 -4.67 0.06 19.25
N SER A 296 -5.31 0.48 20.36
CA SER A 296 -6.17 1.67 20.39
C SER A 296 -5.45 2.94 19.94
N ASP A 297 -4.18 3.09 20.32
CA ASP A 297 -3.39 4.28 20.03
C ASP A 297 -3.04 4.37 18.54
N VAL A 298 -2.69 3.22 17.92
CA VAL A 298 -2.46 3.13 16.48
C VAL A 298 -3.75 3.43 15.72
N ILE A 299 -4.88 2.84 16.13
CA ILE A 299 -6.19 3.08 15.51
C ILE A 299 -6.58 4.56 15.63
N ALA A 300 -6.40 5.16 16.82
CA ALA A 300 -6.71 6.58 17.05
C ALA A 300 -5.86 7.49 16.16
N THR A 301 -4.55 7.21 16.05
CA THR A 301 -3.63 7.99 15.21
C THR A 301 -3.99 7.88 13.72
N LEU A 302 -4.28 6.66 13.24
CA LEU A 302 -4.73 6.45 11.87
C LEU A 302 -5.98 7.26 11.57
N ARG A 303 -7.00 7.18 12.43
CA ARG A 303 -8.26 7.91 12.26
C ARG A 303 -8.08 9.43 12.32
N ALA A 304 -7.25 9.93 13.22
CA ALA A 304 -6.93 11.36 13.28
C ALA A 304 -6.32 11.87 11.97
N GLY A 305 -5.57 11.02 11.27
CA GLY A 305 -5.01 11.30 9.94
C GLY A 305 -5.96 11.09 8.77
N GLY A 306 -7.21 10.68 9.00
CA GLY A 306 -8.17 10.37 7.93
C GLY A 306 -8.05 8.99 7.33
N PHE A 307 -7.21 8.13 7.92
CA PHE A 307 -7.05 6.75 7.47
C PHE A 307 -8.07 5.83 8.15
N GLU A 308 -8.66 4.93 7.37
CA GLU A 308 -9.45 3.80 7.90
C GLU A 308 -8.48 2.65 8.25
N PRO A 309 -8.37 2.27 9.52
CA PRO A 309 -7.57 1.12 9.91
C PRO A 309 -8.06 -0.14 9.19
N GLU A 310 -7.20 -0.75 8.40
CA GLU A 310 -7.52 -1.97 7.67
C GLU A 310 -6.30 -2.88 7.66
N TRP A 311 -6.46 -4.06 8.26
CA TRP A 311 -5.42 -5.08 8.14
C TRP A 311 -5.78 -6.08 7.06
N SER A 312 -4.86 -6.30 6.13
CA SER A 312 -4.92 -7.46 5.24
C SER A 312 -3.54 -8.08 5.03
N ALA A 313 -3.56 -9.36 4.67
CA ALA A 313 -2.33 -10.13 4.48
C ALA A 313 -1.54 -9.66 3.25
N SER A 314 -0.29 -10.06 3.18
CA SER A 314 0.67 -9.82 2.10
C SER A 314 0.08 -10.00 0.70
N ASP A 315 -0.68 -11.08 0.47
CA ASP A 315 -1.24 -11.38 -0.85
C ASP A 315 -2.30 -10.36 -1.30
N ALA A 316 -3.12 -9.86 -0.37
CA ALA A 316 -4.13 -8.84 -0.68
C ALA A 316 -3.46 -7.50 -1.04
N LEU A 317 -2.43 -7.09 -0.27
CA LEU A 317 -1.64 -5.90 -0.61
C LEU A 317 -0.92 -6.08 -1.96
N ALA A 318 -0.35 -7.26 -2.23
CA ALA A 318 0.30 -7.56 -3.50
C ALA A 318 -0.66 -7.45 -4.70
N GLN A 319 -1.92 -7.87 -4.52
CA GLN A 319 -2.96 -7.71 -5.54
C GLN A 319 -3.33 -6.24 -5.74
N ALA A 320 -3.51 -5.46 -4.67
CA ALA A 320 -3.79 -4.03 -4.73
C ALA A 320 -2.66 -3.28 -5.45
N VAL A 321 -1.41 -3.52 -5.09
CA VAL A 321 -0.22 -2.91 -5.72
C VAL A 321 -0.19 -3.18 -7.23
N ARG A 322 -0.40 -4.43 -7.66
CA ARG A 322 -0.41 -4.79 -9.10
C ARG A 322 -1.60 -4.16 -9.85
N ARG A 323 -2.79 -4.22 -9.26
CA ARG A 323 -3.98 -3.62 -9.86
C ARG A 323 -3.79 -2.12 -10.07
N ASP A 324 -3.33 -1.42 -9.03
CA ASP A 324 -3.21 0.02 -9.04
C ASP A 324 -2.04 0.48 -9.92
N ALA A 325 -0.92 -0.24 -9.94
CA ALA A 325 0.16 0.03 -10.89
C ALA A 325 -0.33 0.00 -12.35
N ASN A 326 -1.09 -1.02 -12.72
CA ASN A 326 -1.61 -1.15 -14.09
C ASN A 326 -2.64 -0.05 -14.41
N HIS A 327 -3.56 0.22 -13.48
CA HIS A 327 -4.65 1.19 -13.68
C HIS A 327 -4.11 2.62 -13.79
N TRP A 328 -3.37 3.09 -12.79
CA TRP A 328 -2.92 4.47 -12.71
C TRP A 328 -1.85 4.80 -13.75
N GLN A 329 -0.94 3.88 -14.05
CA GLN A 329 -0.01 4.06 -15.16
C GLN A 329 -0.74 4.16 -16.51
N GLY A 330 -1.85 3.44 -16.66
CA GLY A 330 -2.74 3.55 -17.81
C GLY A 330 -3.35 4.94 -17.94
N LEU A 331 -3.94 5.46 -16.85
CA LEU A 331 -4.53 6.80 -16.80
C LEU A 331 -3.49 7.88 -17.12
N ILE A 332 -2.34 7.86 -16.42
CA ILE A 332 -1.27 8.85 -16.58
C ILE A 332 -0.83 8.97 -18.05
N ARG A 333 -0.63 7.82 -18.73
CA ARG A 333 -0.28 7.83 -20.16
C ARG A 333 -1.38 8.38 -21.06
N GLN A 334 -2.65 8.14 -20.72
CA GLN A 334 -3.79 8.57 -21.53
C GLN A 334 -4.07 10.06 -21.43
N VAL A 335 -3.79 10.67 -20.26
CA VAL A 335 -3.99 12.11 -20.03
C VAL A 335 -2.71 12.93 -20.23
N ASP A 336 -1.59 12.26 -20.63
CA ASP A 336 -0.23 12.86 -20.74
C ASP A 336 0.14 13.68 -19.49
N LEU A 337 -0.16 13.11 -18.32
CA LEU A 337 0.08 13.78 -17.04
C LEU A 337 1.58 13.90 -16.80
N ARG A 338 2.06 15.14 -16.64
CA ARG A 338 3.46 15.43 -16.31
C ARG A 338 3.51 16.28 -15.05
N VAL A 339 4.41 15.95 -14.17
CA VAL A 339 4.74 16.82 -13.04
C VAL A 339 5.53 18.00 -13.60
N ASP A 340 5.02 19.21 -13.39
CA ASP A 340 5.75 20.42 -13.76
C ASP A 340 6.97 20.54 -12.82
N THR A 341 8.14 20.21 -13.31
CA THR A 341 9.38 20.17 -12.53
C THR A 341 9.92 21.57 -12.26
N GLY A 342 9.14 22.62 -12.56
CA GLY A 342 9.44 24.02 -12.24
C GLY A 342 10.93 24.38 -12.38
N GLU A 343 11.51 24.35 -13.62
CA GLU A 343 12.79 24.97 -13.92
C GLU A 343 12.68 26.49 -13.98
#